data_1d5cf4eb410fe403ea6af2b59eebdf30
#
_entry.id   1d5cf4eb410fe403ea6af2b59eebdf30
#
_cell.length_a   1.000
_cell.length_b   1.000
_cell.length_c   1.000
_cell.angle_alpha   90.00
_cell.angle_beta   90.00
_cell.angle_gamma   90.00
#
_symmetry.space_group_name_H-M   'P 1'
#
loop_
_entity.id
_entity.type
_entity.pdbx_description
1 polymer ?
#
loop_
_entity_poly.entity_id
_entity_poly.type
_entity_poly.pdbx_seq_one_letter_code
_entity_poly.pdbx_strand_id
1 'polypeptide(L)'
;SAGSLDLAGFALMTSSRRLLLFGLVAFVAALAGVLAGRLVVEAPRASETELHGLLHRELKLSPAQQVKLDKIEAKFATRRDALELDMRAANIRLAQAIEAEHGYGPRVTEAIDETHRVMGELQKETLQHLFAMRVVLDREQAAMFDKSVVKALTADAR
;
A
#
# COMPACT_ATOMS: atom_id res chain seq x y z
N SER A 1 -6.15 51.50 48.61
CA SER A 1 -6.56 50.88 47.31
C SER A 1 -5.32 50.46 46.49
N ALA A 2 -4.73 49.35 46.86
CA ALA A 2 -3.68 48.68 46.04
C ALA A 2 -3.74 47.19 46.38
N GLY A 3 -4.58 46.47 45.70
CA GLY A 3 -4.72 45.02 45.97
C GLY A 3 -5.55 44.20 44.97
N SER A 4 -6.05 44.81 43.89
CA SER A 4 -6.98 44.10 42.96
C SER A 4 -6.45 43.87 41.55
N LEU A 5 -5.17 44.21 41.26
CA LEU A 5 -4.62 44.06 39.89
C LEU A 5 -3.74 42.83 39.69
N ASP A 6 -3.43 42.06 40.73
CA ASP A 6 -2.47 40.93 40.61
C ASP A 6 -3.10 39.55 40.40
N LEU A 7 -4.38 39.41 40.72
CA LEU A 7 -5.10 38.10 40.57
C LEU A 7 -5.54 37.82 39.13
N ALA A 8 -5.79 38.87 38.34
CA ALA A 8 -6.19 38.67 36.93
C ALA A 8 -5.02 38.24 36.03
N GLY A 9 -3.80 38.73 36.33
CA GLY A 9 -2.57 38.35 35.63
C GLY A 9 -2.16 36.89 35.87
N PHE A 10 -2.36 36.39 37.08
CA PHE A 10 -2.02 35.02 37.45
C PHE A 10 -3.01 33.98 36.84
N ALA A 11 -4.29 34.34 36.73
CA ALA A 11 -5.32 33.47 36.10
C ALA A 11 -5.14 33.35 34.59
N LEU A 12 -4.68 34.41 33.90
CA LEU A 12 -4.41 34.41 32.47
C LEU A 12 -3.17 33.59 32.10
N MET A 13 -2.14 33.59 32.94
CA MET A 13 -0.91 32.80 32.72
C MET A 13 -1.13 31.32 32.88
N THR A 14 -2.03 30.86 33.76
CA THR A 14 -2.38 29.44 33.92
C THR A 14 -3.27 28.93 32.78
N SER A 15 -4.13 29.79 32.25
CA SER A 15 -4.97 29.45 31.07
C SER A 15 -4.14 29.24 29.80
N SER A 16 -3.17 30.13 29.53
CA SER A 16 -2.29 30.02 28.35
C SER A 16 -1.40 28.78 28.39
N ARG A 17 -0.89 28.39 29.56
CA ARG A 17 -0.10 27.17 29.74
C ARG A 17 -0.97 25.91 29.50
N ARG A 18 -2.21 25.92 29.95
CA ARG A 18 -3.16 24.80 29.68
C ARG A 18 -3.49 24.71 28.20
N LEU A 19 -3.74 25.83 27.54
CA LEU A 19 -3.99 25.85 26.07
C LEU A 19 -2.78 25.34 25.25
N LEU A 20 -1.56 25.72 25.65
CA LEU A 20 -0.32 25.21 25.05
C LEU A 20 -0.15 23.70 25.27
N LEU A 21 -0.47 23.20 26.47
CA LEU A 21 -0.45 21.75 26.75
C LEU A 21 -1.47 20.99 25.94
N PHE A 22 -2.70 21.48 25.80
CA PHE A 22 -3.71 20.88 24.96
C PHE A 22 -3.33 20.88 23.49
N GLY A 23 -2.74 21.98 23.00
CA GLY A 23 -2.21 22.08 21.65
C GLY A 23 -1.07 21.09 21.39
N LEU A 24 -0.16 20.94 22.33
CA LEU A 24 0.95 19.98 22.24
C LEU A 24 0.43 18.52 22.25
N VAL A 25 -0.50 18.19 23.14
CA VAL A 25 -1.09 16.84 23.20
C VAL A 25 -1.87 16.51 21.91
N ALA A 26 -2.66 17.46 21.39
CA ALA A 26 -3.37 17.29 20.13
C ALA A 26 -2.41 17.12 18.95
N PHE A 27 -1.31 17.86 18.90
CA PHE A 27 -0.28 17.75 17.89
C PHE A 27 0.45 16.40 17.94
N VAL A 28 0.85 15.94 19.13
CA VAL A 28 1.48 14.63 19.32
C VAL A 28 0.52 13.50 18.96
N ALA A 29 -0.78 13.60 19.32
CA ALA A 29 -1.80 12.62 18.93
C ALA A 29 -2.01 12.60 17.41
N ALA A 30 -2.01 13.74 16.74
CA ALA A 30 -2.10 13.83 15.29
C ALA A 30 -0.88 13.20 14.60
N LEU A 31 0.34 13.49 15.10
CA LEU A 31 1.57 12.86 14.59
C LEU A 31 1.56 11.34 14.78
N ALA A 32 1.16 10.88 15.97
CA ALA A 32 1.04 9.45 16.27
C ALA A 32 -0.01 8.77 15.36
N GLY A 33 -1.13 9.44 15.08
CA GLY A 33 -2.15 8.98 14.15
C GLY A 33 -1.63 8.87 12.71
N VAL A 34 -0.85 9.85 12.24
CA VAL A 34 -0.23 9.81 10.90
C VAL A 34 0.84 8.71 10.81
N LEU A 35 1.67 8.53 11.86
CA LEU A 35 2.66 7.45 11.91
C LEU A 35 2.00 6.07 11.97
N ALA A 36 0.98 5.90 12.80
CA ALA A 36 0.18 4.66 12.86
C ALA A 36 -0.53 4.39 11.52
N GLY A 37 -1.08 5.42 10.89
CA GLY A 37 -1.70 5.32 9.56
C GLY A 37 -0.71 4.86 8.48
N ARG A 38 0.54 5.34 8.51
CA ARG A 38 1.60 4.88 7.58
C ARG A 38 1.97 3.42 7.81
N LEU A 39 2.05 2.97 9.07
CA LEU A 39 2.33 1.57 9.40
C LEU A 39 1.18 0.62 8.99
N VAL A 40 -0.06 1.11 8.97
CA VAL A 40 -1.25 0.34 8.54
C VAL A 40 -1.40 0.35 7.01
N VAL A 41 -0.98 1.41 6.31
CA VAL A 41 -1.08 1.54 4.84
C VAL A 41 -0.01 0.73 4.10
N GLU A 42 1.06 0.30 4.76
CA GLU A 42 2.02 -0.68 4.21
C GLU A 42 1.55 -2.14 4.34
N ALA A 43 0.31 -2.38 4.81
CA ALA A 43 -0.29 -3.71 4.75
C ALA A 43 -0.36 -4.18 3.29
N PRO A 44 0.12 -5.40 2.97
CA PRO A 44 0.01 -5.96 1.62
C PRO A 44 -1.44 -5.89 1.16
N ARG A 45 -1.66 -5.50 -0.10
CA ARG A 45 -3.00 -5.33 -0.67
C ARG A 45 -3.86 -6.53 -0.29
N ALA A 46 -5.02 -6.28 0.32
CA ALA A 46 -5.90 -7.29 0.92
C ALA A 46 -6.14 -8.50 -0.01
N SER A 47 -6.20 -8.28 -1.32
CA SER A 47 -6.40 -9.34 -2.32
C SER A 47 -5.24 -10.35 -2.42
N GLU A 48 -3.99 -9.92 -2.30
CA GLU A 48 -2.83 -10.85 -2.33
C GLU A 48 -2.78 -11.68 -1.05
N THR A 49 -3.03 -11.06 0.10
CA THR A 49 -3.06 -11.75 1.40
C THR A 49 -4.23 -12.72 1.49
N GLU A 50 -5.39 -12.39 0.93
CA GLU A 50 -6.56 -13.29 0.88
C GLU A 50 -6.30 -14.49 -0.02
N LEU A 51 -5.74 -14.29 -1.22
CA LEU A 51 -5.41 -15.36 -2.15
C LEU A 51 -4.33 -16.30 -1.59
N HIS A 52 -3.29 -15.73 -0.97
CA HIS A 52 -2.24 -16.50 -0.29
C HIS A 52 -2.81 -17.30 0.90
N GLY A 53 -3.68 -16.69 1.70
CA GLY A 53 -4.38 -17.36 2.79
C GLY A 53 -5.32 -18.49 2.32
N LEU A 54 -5.93 -18.34 1.14
CA LEU A 54 -6.76 -19.38 0.50
C LEU A 54 -5.90 -20.58 0.07
N LEU A 55 -4.77 -20.31 -0.59
CA LEU A 55 -3.83 -21.36 -1.02
C LEU A 55 -3.40 -22.24 0.15
N HIS A 56 -3.01 -21.65 1.27
CA HIS A 56 -2.50 -22.37 2.42
C HIS A 56 -3.57 -23.03 3.30
N ARG A 57 -4.80 -22.49 3.37
CA ARG A 57 -5.84 -22.95 4.30
C ARG A 57 -6.93 -23.80 3.66
N GLU A 58 -7.35 -23.44 2.44
CA GLU A 58 -8.51 -24.07 1.81
C GLU A 58 -8.15 -25.14 0.78
N LEU A 59 -7.02 -25.01 0.08
CA LEU A 59 -6.66 -25.92 -1.00
C LEU A 59 -6.00 -27.23 -0.56
N LYS A 60 -5.73 -27.44 0.75
CA LYS A 60 -5.13 -28.68 1.28
C LYS A 60 -3.96 -29.20 0.41
N LEU A 61 -2.99 -28.34 0.16
CA LEU A 61 -1.84 -28.63 -0.70
C LEU A 61 -1.03 -29.84 -0.20
N SER A 62 -0.60 -30.70 -1.11
CA SER A 62 0.38 -31.72 -0.78
C SER A 62 1.77 -31.14 -0.53
N PRO A 63 2.68 -31.81 0.23
CA PRO A 63 4.04 -31.32 0.44
C PRO A 63 4.80 -31.06 -0.86
N ALA A 64 4.56 -31.86 -1.89
CA ALA A 64 5.20 -31.68 -3.20
C ALA A 64 4.68 -30.43 -3.93
N GLN A 65 3.38 -30.12 -3.82
CA GLN A 65 2.80 -28.89 -4.35
C GLN A 65 3.34 -27.68 -3.61
N GLN A 66 3.41 -27.73 -2.27
CA GLN A 66 3.95 -26.65 -1.44
C GLN A 66 5.35 -26.25 -1.88
N VAL A 67 6.28 -27.21 -2.02
CA VAL A 67 7.66 -26.94 -2.47
C VAL A 67 7.71 -26.27 -3.85
N LYS A 68 6.79 -26.63 -4.76
CA LYS A 68 6.72 -25.99 -6.09
C LYS A 68 6.17 -24.57 -5.99
N LEU A 69 5.14 -24.35 -5.19
CA LEU A 69 4.54 -23.03 -4.98
C LEU A 69 5.55 -22.08 -4.32
N ASP A 70 6.27 -22.51 -3.28
CA ASP A 70 7.30 -21.69 -2.62
C ASP A 70 8.36 -21.17 -3.60
N LYS A 71 8.76 -22.01 -4.57
CA LYS A 71 9.70 -21.59 -5.64
C LYS A 71 9.10 -20.55 -6.59
N ILE A 72 7.83 -20.71 -6.94
CA ILE A 72 7.10 -19.79 -7.81
C ILE A 72 6.94 -18.44 -7.10
N GLU A 73 6.58 -18.45 -5.83
CA GLU A 73 6.44 -17.26 -5.00
C GLU A 73 7.76 -16.51 -4.81
N ALA A 74 8.84 -17.22 -4.51
CA ALA A 74 10.17 -16.61 -4.36
C ALA A 74 10.64 -15.92 -5.65
N LYS A 75 10.38 -16.54 -6.82
CA LYS A 75 10.69 -15.93 -8.12
C LYS A 75 9.85 -14.69 -8.37
N PHE A 76 8.56 -14.76 -8.08
CA PHE A 76 7.65 -13.63 -8.24
C PHE A 76 8.03 -12.47 -7.31
N ALA A 77 8.30 -12.74 -6.03
CA ALA A 77 8.71 -11.71 -5.07
C ALA A 77 9.91 -10.90 -5.57
N THR A 78 10.96 -11.57 -6.06
CA THR A 78 12.14 -10.89 -6.63
C THR A 78 11.77 -9.99 -7.81
N ARG A 79 10.91 -10.48 -8.72
CA ARG A 79 10.51 -9.72 -9.91
C ARG A 79 9.59 -8.55 -9.57
N ARG A 80 8.65 -8.76 -8.65
CA ARG A 80 7.77 -7.72 -8.12
C ARG A 80 8.56 -6.59 -7.47
N ASP A 81 9.51 -6.93 -6.60
CA ASP A 81 10.33 -5.93 -5.90
C ASP A 81 11.12 -5.05 -6.90
N ALA A 82 11.64 -5.63 -7.97
CA ALA A 82 12.28 -4.88 -9.05
C ALA A 82 11.29 -3.92 -9.75
N LEU A 83 10.11 -4.40 -10.12
CA LEU A 83 9.07 -3.58 -10.77
C LEU A 83 8.51 -2.47 -9.84
N GLU A 84 8.46 -2.71 -8.54
CA GLU A 84 8.09 -1.68 -7.56
C GLU A 84 9.17 -0.58 -7.46
N LEU A 85 10.45 -0.92 -7.60
CA LEU A 85 11.53 0.07 -7.70
C LEU A 85 11.39 0.90 -8.98
N ASP A 86 11.13 0.25 -10.12
CA ASP A 86 10.90 0.93 -11.39
C ASP A 86 9.68 1.87 -11.32
N MET A 87 8.60 1.45 -10.64
CA MET A 87 7.42 2.28 -10.41
C MET A 87 7.75 3.52 -9.59
N ARG A 88 8.52 3.36 -8.50
CA ARG A 88 8.97 4.51 -7.69
C ARG A 88 9.81 5.48 -8.52
N ALA A 89 10.71 4.97 -9.35
CA ALA A 89 11.52 5.80 -10.24
C ALA A 89 10.68 6.53 -11.31
N ALA A 90 9.68 5.86 -11.89
CA ALA A 90 8.74 6.47 -12.83
C ALA A 90 7.93 7.60 -12.18
N ASN A 91 7.42 7.39 -10.96
CA ASN A 91 6.69 8.41 -10.21
C ASN A 91 7.57 9.63 -9.85
N ILE A 92 8.85 9.43 -9.54
CA ILE A 92 9.80 10.52 -9.32
C ILE A 92 9.99 11.33 -10.62
N ARG A 93 10.16 10.67 -11.78
CA ARG A 93 10.27 11.34 -13.08
C ARG A 93 9.00 12.13 -13.41
N LEU A 94 7.83 11.57 -13.13
CA LEU A 94 6.57 12.28 -13.32
C LEU A 94 6.46 13.53 -12.43
N ALA A 95 6.85 13.45 -11.17
CA ALA A 95 6.88 14.60 -10.28
C ALA A 95 7.82 15.71 -10.80
N GLN A 96 9.02 15.34 -11.24
CA GLN A 96 9.99 16.27 -11.84
C GLN A 96 9.47 16.91 -13.12
N ALA A 97 8.78 16.15 -13.97
CA ALA A 97 8.16 16.67 -15.19
C ALA A 97 7.07 17.71 -14.89
N ILE A 98 6.22 17.43 -13.88
CA ILE A 98 5.17 18.37 -13.41
C ILE A 98 5.80 19.65 -12.86
N GLU A 99 6.86 19.54 -12.05
CA GLU A 99 7.58 20.69 -11.50
C GLU A 99 8.24 21.54 -12.59
N ALA A 100 8.72 20.91 -13.68
CA ALA A 100 9.39 21.63 -14.77
C ALA A 100 8.42 22.32 -15.73
N GLU A 101 7.26 21.71 -16.00
CA GLU A 101 6.33 22.21 -17.02
C GLU A 101 5.17 23.02 -16.42
N HIS A 102 4.86 22.86 -15.13
CA HIS A 102 3.72 23.48 -14.45
C HIS A 102 2.38 23.32 -15.18
N GLY A 103 2.26 22.27 -16.01
CA GLY A 103 1.09 21.99 -16.83
C GLY A 103 1.19 20.66 -17.55
N TYR A 104 0.21 20.34 -18.40
CA TYR A 104 0.17 19.10 -19.16
C TYR A 104 0.96 19.27 -20.48
N GLY A 105 2.25 19.05 -20.42
CA GLY A 105 3.16 19.18 -21.56
C GLY A 105 3.81 17.86 -21.99
N PRO A 106 4.75 17.92 -22.97
CA PRO A 106 5.38 16.73 -23.54
C PRO A 106 6.11 15.85 -22.51
N ARG A 107 6.84 16.45 -21.56
CA ARG A 107 7.56 15.71 -20.52
C ARG A 107 6.60 15.01 -19.54
N VAL A 108 5.49 15.67 -19.20
CA VAL A 108 4.46 15.08 -18.36
C VAL A 108 3.79 13.92 -19.08
N THR A 109 3.50 14.04 -20.38
CA THR A 109 2.94 12.96 -21.20
C THR A 109 3.87 11.76 -21.25
N GLU A 110 5.17 11.96 -21.56
CA GLU A 110 6.17 10.89 -21.60
C GLU A 110 6.33 10.17 -20.25
N ALA A 111 6.33 10.93 -19.15
CA ALA A 111 6.42 10.37 -17.80
C ALA A 111 5.19 9.55 -17.41
N ILE A 112 3.99 9.96 -17.85
CA ILE A 112 2.75 9.19 -17.69
C ILE A 112 2.82 7.89 -18.47
N ASP A 113 3.26 7.91 -19.73
CA ASP A 113 3.40 6.72 -20.57
C ASP A 113 4.38 5.72 -19.96
N GLU A 114 5.48 6.19 -19.38
CA GLU A 114 6.44 5.35 -18.66
C GLU A 114 5.81 4.73 -17.40
N THR A 115 5.05 5.50 -16.63
CA THR A 115 4.33 5.00 -15.45
C THR A 115 3.32 3.91 -15.85
N HIS A 116 2.56 4.11 -16.93
CA HIS A 116 1.62 3.12 -17.46
C HIS A 116 2.33 1.86 -17.95
N ARG A 117 3.48 2.00 -18.59
CA ARG A 117 4.29 0.86 -19.05
C ARG A 117 4.72 -0.03 -17.87
N VAL A 118 5.29 0.57 -16.81
CA VAL A 118 5.72 -0.18 -15.62
C VAL A 118 4.55 -0.82 -14.90
N MET A 119 3.43 -0.09 -14.75
CA MET A 119 2.19 -0.61 -14.16
C MET A 119 1.66 -1.82 -14.95
N GLY A 120 1.66 -1.72 -16.28
CA GLY A 120 1.24 -2.82 -17.16
C GLY A 120 2.15 -4.05 -17.06
N GLU A 121 3.46 -3.85 -16.87
CA GLU A 121 4.40 -4.96 -16.63
C GLU A 121 4.15 -5.64 -15.28
N LEU A 122 3.93 -4.86 -14.22
CA LEU A 122 3.59 -5.43 -12.91
C LEU A 122 2.29 -6.25 -12.97
N GLN A 123 1.27 -5.75 -13.65
CA GLN A 123 0.01 -6.47 -13.84
C GLN A 123 0.20 -7.77 -14.61
N LYS A 124 0.97 -7.77 -15.70
CA LYS A 124 1.30 -8.97 -16.47
C LYS A 124 2.06 -10.00 -15.64
N GLU A 125 3.06 -9.56 -14.90
CA GLU A 125 3.86 -10.43 -14.02
C GLU A 125 2.99 -11.08 -12.94
N THR A 126 2.06 -10.31 -12.34
CA THR A 126 1.08 -10.83 -11.37
C THR A 126 0.19 -11.90 -11.98
N LEU A 127 -0.35 -11.69 -13.20
CA LEU A 127 -1.18 -12.70 -13.88
C LEU A 127 -0.37 -13.94 -14.26
N GLN A 128 0.87 -13.79 -14.73
CA GLN A 128 1.76 -14.91 -15.03
C GLN A 128 2.05 -15.74 -13.78
N HIS A 129 2.27 -15.09 -12.65
CA HIS A 129 2.44 -15.74 -11.36
C HIS A 129 1.21 -16.55 -10.95
N LEU A 130 0.00 -15.96 -11.06
CA LEU A 130 -1.25 -16.66 -10.78
C LEU A 130 -1.42 -17.92 -11.67
N PHE A 131 -1.15 -17.81 -12.97
CA PHE A 131 -1.23 -18.97 -13.86
C PHE A 131 -0.14 -20.01 -13.59
N ALA A 132 1.06 -19.60 -13.17
CA ALA A 132 2.11 -20.53 -12.77
C ALA A 132 1.72 -21.33 -11.52
N MET A 133 1.09 -20.69 -10.53
CA MET A 133 0.56 -21.38 -9.35
C MET A 133 -0.54 -22.36 -9.72
N ARG A 134 -1.48 -21.95 -10.59
CA ARG A 134 -2.58 -22.77 -11.05
C ARG A 134 -2.15 -24.11 -11.66
N VAL A 135 -1.04 -24.13 -12.42
CA VAL A 135 -0.51 -25.33 -13.06
C VAL A 135 -0.04 -26.38 -12.05
N VAL A 136 0.31 -25.98 -10.84
CA VAL A 136 0.75 -26.90 -9.75
C VAL A 136 -0.43 -27.60 -9.08
N LEU A 137 -1.64 -27.03 -9.21
CA LEU A 137 -2.86 -27.50 -8.55
C LEU A 137 -3.50 -28.68 -9.31
N ASP A 138 -4.18 -29.55 -8.58
CA ASP A 138 -5.05 -30.54 -9.20
C ASP A 138 -6.35 -29.91 -9.74
N ARG A 139 -7.22 -30.70 -10.36
CA ARG A 139 -8.41 -30.19 -11.03
C ARG A 139 -9.41 -29.53 -10.08
N GLU A 140 -9.62 -30.08 -8.88
CA GLU A 140 -10.54 -29.51 -7.89
C GLU A 140 -9.97 -28.23 -7.27
N GLN A 141 -8.69 -28.28 -6.88
CA GLN A 141 -7.97 -27.13 -6.36
C GLN A 141 -7.93 -25.98 -7.38
N ALA A 142 -7.65 -26.28 -8.66
CA ALA A 142 -7.64 -25.29 -9.73
C ALA A 142 -9.01 -24.63 -9.92
N ALA A 143 -10.10 -25.38 -9.84
CA ALA A 143 -11.45 -24.82 -9.96
C ALA A 143 -11.79 -23.87 -8.79
N MET A 144 -11.40 -24.20 -7.56
CA MET A 144 -11.56 -23.32 -6.38
C MET A 144 -10.69 -22.06 -6.51
N PHE A 145 -9.45 -22.23 -6.96
CA PHE A 145 -8.52 -21.14 -7.20
C PHE A 145 -9.05 -20.15 -8.24
N ASP A 146 -9.49 -20.64 -9.42
CA ASP A 146 -10.06 -19.83 -10.49
C ASP A 146 -11.25 -18.98 -10.00
N LYS A 147 -12.15 -19.58 -9.21
CA LYS A 147 -13.29 -18.87 -8.63
C LYS A 147 -12.86 -17.74 -7.69
N SER A 148 -11.83 -17.97 -6.91
CA SER A 148 -11.32 -16.97 -5.94
C SER A 148 -10.58 -15.85 -6.65
N VAL A 149 -9.80 -16.14 -7.69
CA VAL A 149 -9.15 -15.13 -8.52
C VAL A 149 -10.19 -14.23 -9.19
N VAL A 150 -11.23 -14.82 -9.81
CA VAL A 150 -12.31 -14.04 -10.44
C VAL A 150 -13.04 -13.18 -9.40
N LYS A 151 -13.33 -13.73 -8.22
CA LYS A 151 -13.94 -12.96 -7.12
C LYS A 151 -13.08 -11.79 -6.69
N ALA A 152 -11.77 -11.99 -6.51
CA ALA A 152 -10.84 -10.92 -6.13
C ALA A 152 -10.77 -9.82 -7.19
N LEU A 153 -10.71 -10.17 -8.47
CA LEU A 153 -10.67 -9.21 -9.58
C LEU A 153 -11.98 -8.42 -9.76
N THR A 154 -13.11 -8.94 -9.25
CA THR A 154 -14.42 -8.30 -9.40
C THR A 154 -14.97 -7.70 -8.10
N ALA A 155 -14.21 -7.77 -7.00
CA ALA A 155 -14.67 -7.31 -5.69
C ALA A 155 -14.99 -5.81 -5.67
N ASP A 156 -14.19 -4.99 -6.36
CA ASP A 156 -14.34 -3.54 -6.42
C ASP A 156 -15.29 -3.05 -7.53
N ALA A 157 -15.91 -3.99 -8.26
CA ALA A 157 -16.83 -3.66 -9.37
C ALA A 157 -18.32 -3.53 -8.95
N ARG A 158 -18.60 -3.41 -7.62
CA ARG A 158 -19.97 -3.32 -7.07
C ARG A 158 -20.21 -2.00 -6.37
#